data_70c964e7f13d08d8a85fc425743bfd8e
#
_entry.id   70c964e7f13d08d8a85fc425743bfd8e
#
_cell.length_a   1.000
_cell.length_b   1.000
_cell.length_c   1.000
_cell.angle_alpha   90.00
_cell.angle_beta   90.00
_cell.angle_gamma   90.00
#
_symmetry.space_group_name_H-M   'P 1'
#
loop_
_entity.id
_entity.type
_entity.pdbx_description
1 polymer ?
#
loop_
_entity_poly.entity_id
_entity_poly.type
_entity_poly.pdbx_seq_one_letter_code
_entity_poly.pdbx_strand_id
1 'polypeptide(L)'
;MKKYDLVVVGGGIAGMTATLEALKNGITNVLLIEREEELGGIINQCIHNGFGRAYLEEEITGPEFIEFIKIRLSKYEFDIKNKTNVLKISEDKVITYVNEKEGIKDIKAGCIILATGCTERYTGNISIPTSKYTGIFTIGNAQRFINLEGILPGKNPVIVANNKWALILARRLEIEGGKVEALVVNEESGFVLNKECREIIEDFDINVIERGKILELQGSKRVNNVKLLDIETDEIKNIKCDSVFLSVGYYPELGIVKELNLELNEVSNTLKLKEYETSVEGIFACGNVIYGDSCMDFEDIDGSDAGKFASKYIQNRINY
;
A
#
# COMPACT_ATOMS: atom_id res chain seq x y z
N MET A 1 27.46 7.62 -16.08
CA MET A 1 26.30 7.01 -15.42
C MET A 1 26.82 6.21 -14.24
N LYS A 2 26.33 6.51 -13.01
CA LYS A 2 26.70 5.76 -11.80
C LYS A 2 26.13 4.34 -11.88
N LYS A 3 26.88 3.37 -11.36
CA LYS A 3 26.48 1.95 -11.37
C LYS A 3 26.32 1.46 -9.95
N TYR A 4 25.29 0.63 -9.73
CA TYR A 4 25.03 -0.06 -8.48
C TYR A 4 24.87 -1.57 -8.74
N ASP A 5 25.26 -2.38 -7.79
CA ASP A 5 25.04 -3.82 -7.87
C ASP A 5 23.57 -4.15 -7.64
N LEU A 6 22.95 -3.44 -6.67
CA LEU A 6 21.54 -3.54 -6.37
C LEU A 6 20.91 -2.14 -6.29
N VAL A 7 19.76 -1.97 -6.93
CA VAL A 7 18.87 -0.82 -6.70
C VAL A 7 17.51 -1.32 -6.21
N VAL A 8 17.09 -0.85 -5.06
CA VAL A 8 15.76 -1.11 -4.50
C VAL A 8 14.89 0.12 -4.76
N VAL A 9 13.76 -0.07 -5.42
CA VAL A 9 12.81 1.01 -5.76
C VAL A 9 11.59 0.92 -4.87
N GLY A 10 11.46 1.89 -3.97
CA GLY A 10 10.44 1.97 -2.93
C GLY A 10 11.02 1.70 -1.54
N GLY A 11 10.97 2.72 -0.68
CA GLY A 11 11.48 2.69 0.70
C GLY A 11 10.40 2.33 1.72
N GLY A 12 9.33 1.66 1.32
CA GLY A 12 8.39 1.03 2.24
C GLY A 12 9.02 -0.14 2.99
N ILE A 13 8.28 -0.77 3.91
CA ILE A 13 8.82 -1.83 4.76
C ILE A 13 9.43 -2.99 3.96
N ALA A 14 8.80 -3.39 2.84
CA ALA A 14 9.32 -4.44 1.98
C ALA A 14 10.67 -4.06 1.34
N GLY A 15 10.82 -2.81 0.85
CA GLY A 15 12.09 -2.34 0.30
C GLY A 15 13.17 -2.17 1.36
N MET A 16 12.81 -1.70 2.56
CA MET A 16 13.74 -1.59 3.68
C MET A 16 14.27 -2.95 4.13
N THR A 17 13.40 -3.94 4.26
CA THR A 17 13.78 -5.31 4.67
C THR A 17 14.55 -6.02 3.57
N ALA A 18 14.22 -5.80 2.29
CA ALA A 18 15.01 -6.31 1.15
C ALA A 18 16.42 -5.70 1.13
N THR A 19 16.54 -4.40 1.34
CA THR A 19 17.82 -3.71 1.45
C THR A 19 18.65 -4.25 2.61
N LEU A 20 18.04 -4.37 3.79
CA LEU A 20 18.70 -4.89 4.99
C LEU A 20 19.25 -6.31 4.75
N GLU A 21 18.45 -7.17 4.14
CA GLU A 21 18.86 -8.54 3.88
C GLU A 21 19.98 -8.62 2.84
N ALA A 22 19.93 -7.81 1.79
CA ALA A 22 21.00 -7.70 0.81
C ALA A 22 22.33 -7.26 1.45
N LEU A 23 22.28 -6.25 2.33
CA LEU A 23 23.46 -5.79 3.08
C LEU A 23 24.03 -6.86 4.02
N LYS A 24 23.17 -7.62 4.72
CA LYS A 24 23.59 -8.76 5.54
C LYS A 24 24.27 -9.86 4.72
N ASN A 25 23.84 -10.05 3.48
CA ASN A 25 24.45 -11.02 2.55
C ASN A 25 25.70 -10.47 1.85
N GLY A 26 26.22 -9.32 2.27
CA GLY A 26 27.49 -8.76 1.81
C GLY A 26 27.43 -7.96 0.51
N ILE A 27 26.24 -7.61 0.03
CA ILE A 27 26.11 -6.66 -1.10
C ILE A 27 26.28 -5.26 -0.54
N THR A 28 27.35 -4.56 -0.91
CA THR A 28 27.71 -3.25 -0.34
C THR A 28 27.38 -2.06 -1.25
N ASN A 29 27.34 -2.27 -2.57
CA ASN A 29 27.05 -1.21 -3.54
C ASN A 29 25.54 -1.16 -3.83
N VAL A 30 24.77 -0.72 -2.84
CA VAL A 30 23.30 -0.70 -2.83
C VAL A 30 22.78 0.74 -2.87
N LEU A 31 21.72 0.96 -3.62
CA LEU A 31 20.93 2.20 -3.60
C LEU A 31 19.48 1.87 -3.28
N LEU A 32 18.92 2.55 -2.27
CA LEU A 32 17.49 2.59 -1.98
C LEU A 32 16.91 3.92 -2.46
N ILE A 33 15.86 3.88 -3.31
CA ILE A 33 15.17 5.07 -3.82
C ILE A 33 13.78 5.14 -3.23
N GLU A 34 13.44 6.30 -2.64
CA GLU A 34 12.12 6.58 -2.07
C GLU A 34 11.58 7.92 -2.61
N ARG A 35 10.31 7.94 -3.00
CA ARG A 35 9.66 9.16 -3.52
C ARG A 35 9.28 10.15 -2.42
N GLU A 36 8.95 9.65 -1.24
CA GLU A 36 8.59 10.45 -0.08
C GLU A 36 9.85 11.01 0.62
N GLU A 37 9.63 11.91 1.57
CA GLU A 37 10.71 12.48 2.40
C GLU A 37 11.30 11.44 3.34
N GLU A 38 10.46 10.54 3.85
CA GLU A 38 10.85 9.53 4.84
C GLU A 38 10.62 8.11 4.32
N LEU A 39 11.45 7.19 4.80
CA LEU A 39 11.26 5.76 4.60
C LEU A 39 10.08 5.26 5.43
N GLY A 40 9.50 4.13 5.02
CA GLY A 40 8.46 3.42 5.77
C GLY A 40 7.18 3.19 4.95
N GLY A 41 6.93 4.01 3.92
CA GLY A 41 5.76 3.87 3.06
C GLY A 41 4.45 3.98 3.83
N ILE A 42 3.45 3.17 3.44
CA ILE A 42 2.09 3.25 3.98
C ILE A 42 2.02 2.97 5.49
N ILE A 43 2.91 2.16 6.06
CA ILE A 43 2.82 1.82 7.47
C ILE A 43 3.25 2.95 8.42
N ASN A 44 3.83 4.06 7.91
CA ASN A 44 4.03 5.28 8.68
C ASN A 44 2.72 5.82 9.29
N GLN A 45 1.60 5.63 8.60
CA GLN A 45 0.29 6.07 9.06
C GLN A 45 -0.48 5.00 9.86
N CYS A 46 0.05 3.78 9.98
CA CYS A 46 -0.60 2.67 10.66
C CYS A 46 -0.23 2.65 12.15
N ILE A 47 -0.88 3.50 12.94
CA ILE A 47 -0.61 3.66 14.39
C ILE A 47 -1.30 2.60 15.26
N HIS A 48 -1.92 1.58 14.66
CA HIS A 48 -2.43 0.39 15.33
C HIS A 48 -1.37 -0.71 15.37
N ASN A 49 -1.52 -1.67 16.28
CA ASN A 49 -0.70 -2.87 16.34
C ASN A 49 -1.01 -3.83 15.18
N GLY A 50 -0.15 -4.83 14.99
CA GLY A 50 -0.26 -5.86 13.96
C GLY A 50 0.98 -5.97 13.08
N PHE A 51 2.08 -5.29 13.43
CA PHE A 51 3.33 -5.28 12.66
C PHE A 51 4.47 -5.87 13.46
N GLY A 52 5.48 -6.40 12.76
CA GLY A 52 6.74 -6.84 13.36
C GLY A 52 6.77 -8.26 13.89
N ARG A 53 5.66 -9.01 13.90
CA ARG A 53 5.60 -10.38 14.47
C ARG A 53 6.70 -11.31 13.92
N ALA A 54 6.98 -11.25 12.63
CA ALA A 54 8.02 -12.07 11.99
C ALA A 54 9.46 -11.74 12.46
N TYR A 55 9.65 -10.60 13.12
CA TYR A 55 10.97 -10.09 13.55
C TYR A 55 11.15 -9.99 15.05
N LEU A 56 10.05 -9.83 15.81
CA LEU A 56 10.07 -9.46 17.22
C LEU A 56 9.36 -10.46 18.15
N GLU A 57 8.63 -11.43 17.58
CA GLU A 57 7.74 -12.35 18.32
C GLU A 57 6.57 -11.63 19.04
N GLU A 58 6.43 -10.30 18.83
CA GLU A 58 5.37 -9.45 19.37
C GLU A 58 4.84 -8.52 18.28
N GLU A 59 3.66 -7.98 18.49
CA GLU A 59 3.03 -7.01 17.59
C GLU A 59 3.24 -5.59 18.11
N ILE A 60 3.73 -4.73 17.22
CA ILE A 60 3.96 -3.32 17.46
C ILE A 60 3.23 -2.48 16.42
N THR A 61 3.24 -1.16 16.58
CA THR A 61 2.67 -0.23 15.59
C THR A 61 3.56 -0.13 14.34
N GLY A 62 2.99 0.33 13.24
CA GLY A 62 3.74 0.55 12.00
C GLY A 62 4.96 1.46 12.18
N PRO A 63 4.84 2.66 12.78
CA PRO A 63 5.98 3.54 13.04
C PRO A 63 7.08 2.91 13.90
N GLU A 64 6.71 2.14 14.95
CA GLU A 64 7.69 1.43 15.77
C GLU A 64 8.44 0.38 14.96
N PHE A 65 7.74 -0.35 14.10
CA PHE A 65 8.37 -1.34 13.24
C PHE A 65 9.30 -0.72 12.19
N ILE A 66 8.94 0.44 11.62
CA ILE A 66 9.82 1.19 10.73
C ILE A 66 11.10 1.59 11.47
N GLU A 67 10.98 2.14 12.66
CA GLU A 67 12.14 2.57 13.44
C GLU A 67 13.06 1.38 13.80
N PHE A 68 12.47 0.24 14.15
CA PHE A 68 13.21 -0.99 14.39
C PHE A 68 14.05 -1.43 13.16
N ILE A 69 13.51 -1.30 11.93
CA ILE A 69 14.27 -1.62 10.73
C ILE A 69 15.29 -0.54 10.40
N LYS A 70 14.97 0.76 10.58
CA LYS A 70 15.91 1.89 10.40
C LYS A 70 17.17 1.72 11.27
N ILE A 71 17.00 1.36 12.54
CA ILE A 71 18.13 1.09 13.47
C ILE A 71 19.02 -0.05 12.96
N ARG A 72 18.44 -1.06 12.31
CA ARG A 72 19.23 -2.16 11.72
C ARG A 72 19.96 -1.74 10.45
N LEU A 73 19.31 -0.96 9.59
CA LEU A 73 19.90 -0.41 8.38
C LEU A 73 21.06 0.56 8.70
N SER A 74 20.96 1.34 9.78
CA SER A 74 21.99 2.31 10.17
C SER A 74 23.35 1.69 10.54
N LYS A 75 23.41 0.36 10.69
CA LYS A 75 24.66 -0.39 10.90
C LYS A 75 25.47 -0.62 9.62
N TYR A 76 24.91 -0.25 8.47
CA TYR A 76 25.51 -0.45 7.15
C TYR A 76 25.68 0.87 6.41
N GLU A 77 26.70 0.95 5.58
CA GLU A 77 26.91 2.05 4.66
C GLU A 77 26.31 1.67 3.29
N PHE A 78 25.38 2.47 2.80
CA PHE A 78 24.76 2.35 1.48
C PHE A 78 24.13 3.67 1.07
N ASP A 79 23.79 3.82 -0.21
CA ASP A 79 23.18 5.05 -0.72
C ASP A 79 21.66 5.04 -0.53
N ILE A 80 21.09 6.18 -0.08
CA ILE A 80 19.65 6.44 -0.01
C ILE A 80 19.34 7.71 -0.79
N LYS A 81 18.30 7.67 -1.61
CA LYS A 81 17.72 8.83 -2.28
C LYS A 81 16.25 8.99 -1.92
N ASN A 82 15.97 9.85 -0.95
CA ASN A 82 14.61 10.29 -0.63
C ASN A 82 14.17 11.42 -1.58
N LYS A 83 12.86 11.76 -1.59
CA LYS A 83 12.27 12.76 -2.50
C LYS A 83 12.67 12.55 -3.97
N THR A 84 12.80 11.27 -4.36
CA THR A 84 13.31 10.88 -5.67
C THR A 84 12.31 9.98 -6.36
N ASN A 85 11.72 10.49 -7.45
CA ASN A 85 10.74 9.75 -8.23
C ASN A 85 11.44 9.00 -9.37
N VAL A 86 11.29 7.68 -9.40
CA VAL A 86 11.66 6.87 -10.55
C VAL A 86 10.62 7.09 -11.64
N LEU A 87 11.07 7.44 -12.84
CA LEU A 87 10.20 7.73 -13.99
C LEU A 87 10.00 6.48 -14.85
N LYS A 88 11.08 5.73 -15.07
CA LYS A 88 11.06 4.48 -15.85
C LYS A 88 12.27 3.60 -15.58
N ILE A 89 12.12 2.34 -15.91
CA ILE A 89 13.17 1.31 -15.89
C ILE A 89 13.19 0.64 -17.28
N SER A 90 14.36 0.54 -17.91
CA SER A 90 14.52 -0.13 -19.19
C SER A 90 14.91 -1.60 -19.03
N GLU A 91 14.78 -2.39 -20.11
CA GLU A 91 15.22 -3.80 -20.17
C GLU A 91 16.70 -3.96 -19.80
N ASP A 92 17.53 -2.99 -20.16
CA ASP A 92 18.95 -2.97 -19.79
C ASP A 92 19.19 -2.58 -18.31
N LYS A 93 18.15 -2.48 -17.50
CA LYS A 93 18.23 -2.05 -16.08
C LYS A 93 18.80 -0.64 -15.90
N VAL A 94 18.53 0.26 -16.84
CA VAL A 94 18.76 1.68 -16.68
C VAL A 94 17.54 2.29 -16.00
N ILE A 95 17.76 2.97 -14.88
CA ILE A 95 16.73 3.61 -14.08
C ILE A 95 16.83 5.12 -14.32
N THR A 96 15.79 5.71 -14.87
CA THR A 96 15.63 7.17 -15.00
C THR A 96 14.85 7.67 -13.80
N TYR A 97 15.39 8.61 -13.08
CA TYR A 97 14.74 9.26 -11.92
C TYR A 97 14.82 10.77 -11.99
N VAL A 98 14.01 11.42 -11.17
CA VAL A 98 14.02 12.87 -10.99
C VAL A 98 13.96 13.24 -9.49
N ASN A 99 14.74 14.23 -9.08
CA ASN A 99 14.64 14.90 -7.80
C ASN A 99 15.03 16.39 -7.91
N GLU A 100 14.75 17.14 -6.85
CA GLU A 100 15.01 18.59 -6.83
C GLU A 100 16.49 18.96 -6.94
N LYS A 101 17.38 18.10 -6.41
CA LYS A 101 18.82 18.41 -6.32
C LYS A 101 19.56 18.11 -7.63
N GLU A 102 19.17 17.05 -8.33
CA GLU A 102 19.93 16.51 -9.46
C GLU A 102 19.22 16.69 -10.80
N GLY A 103 17.89 17.04 -10.77
CA GLY A 103 17.04 17.02 -11.94
C GLY A 103 16.83 15.59 -12.45
N ILE A 104 16.69 15.42 -13.76
CA ILE A 104 16.55 14.10 -14.40
C ILE A 104 17.93 13.45 -14.54
N LYS A 105 18.08 12.23 -14.05
CA LYS A 105 19.32 11.44 -14.11
C LYS A 105 19.04 9.98 -14.46
N ASP A 106 20.07 9.35 -15.04
CA ASP A 106 20.10 7.93 -15.30
C ASP A 106 21.18 7.25 -14.43
N ILE A 107 20.83 6.09 -13.91
CA ILE A 107 21.76 5.16 -13.24
C ILE A 107 21.60 3.76 -13.83
N LYS A 108 22.62 2.93 -13.67
CA LYS A 108 22.63 1.54 -14.11
C LYS A 108 22.61 0.62 -12.90
N ALA A 109 21.73 -0.38 -12.90
CA ALA A 109 21.70 -1.43 -11.90
C ALA A 109 22.18 -2.77 -12.46
N GLY A 110 22.87 -3.56 -11.64
CA GLY A 110 23.13 -4.98 -11.92
C GLY A 110 21.90 -5.83 -11.65
N CYS A 111 21.19 -5.49 -10.57
CA CYS A 111 19.96 -6.11 -10.11
C CYS A 111 19.00 -5.04 -9.60
N ILE A 112 17.68 -5.26 -9.75
CA ILE A 112 16.65 -4.34 -9.29
C ILE A 112 15.65 -5.11 -8.41
N ILE A 113 15.22 -4.52 -7.30
CA ILE A 113 14.06 -4.98 -6.53
C ILE A 113 12.97 -3.93 -6.64
N LEU A 114 11.80 -4.31 -7.16
CA LEU A 114 10.59 -3.49 -7.18
C LEU A 114 9.85 -3.68 -5.86
N ALA A 115 9.85 -2.66 -5.03
CA ALA A 115 9.10 -2.59 -3.77
C ALA A 115 8.14 -1.39 -3.77
N THR A 116 7.55 -1.13 -4.94
CA THR A 116 6.76 0.07 -5.26
C THR A 116 5.39 0.11 -4.61
N GLY A 117 4.95 -1.03 -4.05
CA GLY A 117 3.67 -1.13 -3.37
C GLY A 117 2.47 -1.13 -4.32
N CYS A 118 1.35 -0.64 -3.81
CA CYS A 118 0.10 -0.54 -4.56
C CYS A 118 -0.56 0.83 -4.35
N THR A 119 -1.47 1.16 -5.25
CA THR A 119 -2.33 2.35 -5.18
C THR A 119 -3.76 1.93 -4.98
N GLU A 120 -4.48 2.59 -4.08
CA GLU A 120 -5.90 2.34 -3.86
C GLU A 120 -6.73 2.68 -5.10
N ARG A 121 -7.69 1.83 -5.42
CA ARG A 121 -8.70 2.13 -6.44
C ARG A 121 -9.61 3.22 -5.92
N TYR A 122 -9.86 4.22 -6.74
CA TYR A 122 -10.75 5.31 -6.39
C TYR A 122 -12.19 5.06 -6.84
N THR A 123 -12.37 4.46 -8.00
CA THR A 123 -13.69 4.18 -8.59
C THR A 123 -14.07 2.70 -8.55
N GLY A 124 -13.09 1.80 -8.44
CA GLY A 124 -13.23 0.35 -8.27
C GLY A 124 -14.45 -0.27 -8.93
N ASN A 125 -15.09 -1.19 -8.22
CA ASN A 125 -16.33 -1.84 -8.64
C ASN A 125 -17.58 -1.01 -8.31
N ILE A 126 -17.43 0.18 -7.73
CA ILE A 126 -18.53 1.09 -7.48
C ILE A 126 -18.78 1.87 -8.77
N SER A 127 -19.82 1.53 -9.49
CA SER A 127 -20.26 2.26 -10.70
C SER A 127 -20.82 3.65 -10.36
N ILE A 128 -20.08 4.46 -9.61
CA ILE A 128 -20.52 5.76 -9.11
C ILE A 128 -19.56 6.84 -9.60
N PRO A 129 -20.09 7.97 -10.12
CA PRO A 129 -19.28 9.13 -10.50
C PRO A 129 -18.69 9.79 -9.26
N THR A 130 -17.54 9.37 -8.79
CA THR A 130 -16.87 9.93 -7.60
C THR A 130 -16.29 11.32 -7.83
N SER A 131 -16.07 11.72 -9.08
CA SER A 131 -15.52 13.03 -9.44
C SER A 131 -16.47 14.22 -9.30
N LYS A 132 -17.76 13.97 -9.06
CA LYS A 132 -18.78 15.03 -9.03
C LYS A 132 -18.78 15.86 -7.75
N TYR A 133 -18.39 15.27 -6.62
CA TYR A 133 -18.44 15.90 -5.31
C TYR A 133 -17.09 15.85 -4.61
N THR A 134 -16.80 16.84 -3.77
CA THR A 134 -15.73 16.74 -2.76
C THR A 134 -16.20 15.91 -1.56
N GLY A 135 -15.27 15.53 -0.66
CA GLY A 135 -15.59 14.75 0.53
C GLY A 135 -15.60 13.24 0.28
N ILE A 136 -15.07 12.79 -0.85
CA ILE A 136 -14.91 11.38 -1.18
C ILE A 136 -13.41 11.07 -1.18
N PHE A 137 -13.00 10.09 -0.37
CA PHE A 137 -11.59 9.71 -0.17
C PHE A 137 -11.44 8.19 -0.22
N THR A 138 -10.26 7.72 -0.52
CA THR A 138 -9.88 6.34 -0.22
C THR A 138 -9.58 6.19 1.27
N ILE A 139 -9.64 4.97 1.81
CA ILE A 139 -9.38 4.75 3.24
C ILE A 139 -7.94 5.12 3.62
N GLY A 140 -6.95 4.85 2.78
CA GLY A 140 -5.57 5.22 3.04
C GLY A 140 -5.35 6.72 3.06
N ASN A 141 -5.99 7.49 2.15
CA ASN A 141 -5.95 8.94 2.20
C ASN A 141 -6.63 9.49 3.45
N ALA A 142 -7.79 8.95 3.83
CA ALA A 142 -8.47 9.37 5.05
C ALA A 142 -7.62 9.07 6.29
N GLN A 143 -7.01 7.90 6.36
CA GLN A 143 -6.10 7.51 7.43
C GLN A 143 -4.87 8.43 7.51
N ARG A 144 -4.28 8.81 6.36
CA ARG A 144 -3.17 9.76 6.30
C ARG A 144 -3.55 11.11 6.90
N PHE A 145 -4.70 11.68 6.50
CA PHE A 145 -5.19 12.94 7.05
C PHE A 145 -5.33 12.88 8.57
N ILE A 146 -5.91 11.80 9.09
CA ILE A 146 -6.13 11.66 10.54
C ILE A 146 -4.82 11.44 11.28
N ASN A 147 -4.01 10.47 10.85
CA ASN A 147 -2.90 9.97 11.63
C ASN A 147 -1.59 10.74 11.43
N LEU A 148 -1.38 11.36 10.27
CA LEU A 148 -0.16 12.14 10.00
C LEU A 148 -0.40 13.65 10.01
N GLU A 149 -1.58 14.12 9.61
CA GLU A 149 -1.86 15.54 9.47
C GLU A 149 -2.77 16.09 10.59
N GLY A 150 -3.36 15.21 11.42
CA GLY A 150 -4.24 15.61 12.53
C GLY A 150 -5.55 16.24 12.06
N ILE A 151 -6.02 15.91 10.86
CA ILE A 151 -7.20 16.48 10.21
C ILE A 151 -8.26 15.40 10.03
N LEU A 152 -9.49 15.65 10.50
CA LEU A 152 -10.63 14.82 10.14
C LEU A 152 -11.15 15.22 8.75
N PRO A 153 -11.04 14.36 7.72
CA PRO A 153 -11.50 14.68 6.37
C PRO A 153 -13.03 14.73 6.25
N GLY A 154 -13.72 14.21 7.25
CA GLY A 154 -15.15 14.28 7.49
C GLY A 154 -15.46 13.80 8.90
N LYS A 155 -16.56 14.30 9.48
CA LYS A 155 -17.00 13.93 10.83
C LYS A 155 -18.07 12.85 10.83
N ASN A 156 -18.84 12.77 9.76
CA ASN A 156 -19.99 11.87 9.63
C ASN A 156 -19.89 11.07 8.33
N PRO A 157 -18.89 10.17 8.20
CA PRO A 157 -18.68 9.42 6.97
C PRO A 157 -19.65 8.24 6.81
N VAL A 158 -19.90 7.88 5.56
CA VAL A 158 -20.26 6.53 5.15
C VAL A 158 -18.98 5.84 4.66
N ILE A 159 -18.68 4.66 5.17
CA ILE A 159 -17.49 3.88 4.80
C ILE A 159 -17.92 2.67 3.96
N VAL A 160 -17.35 2.51 2.77
CA VAL A 160 -17.55 1.31 1.93
C VAL A 160 -16.38 0.36 2.18
N ALA A 161 -16.69 -0.84 2.66
CA ALA A 161 -15.70 -1.80 3.16
C ALA A 161 -15.59 -3.03 2.26
N ASN A 162 -14.40 -3.25 1.69
CA ASN A 162 -14.03 -4.50 1.03
C ASN A 162 -12.98 -5.30 1.82
N ASN A 163 -12.54 -4.78 2.97
CA ASN A 163 -11.53 -5.42 3.81
C ASN A 163 -11.53 -4.84 5.24
N LYS A 164 -10.76 -5.47 6.14
CA LYS A 164 -10.66 -5.11 7.56
C LYS A 164 -10.12 -3.69 7.82
N TRP A 165 -9.36 -3.10 6.89
CA TRP A 165 -8.78 -1.76 7.07
C TRP A 165 -9.85 -0.67 7.18
N ALA A 166 -11.03 -0.90 6.58
CA ALA A 166 -12.18 -0.03 6.74
C ALA A 166 -12.65 0.06 8.20
N LEU A 167 -12.62 -1.08 8.93
CA LEU A 167 -13.00 -1.14 10.35
C LEU A 167 -11.95 -0.45 11.23
N ILE A 168 -10.66 -0.61 10.93
CA ILE A 168 -9.59 0.07 11.64
C ILE A 168 -9.72 1.60 11.50
N LEU A 169 -10.04 2.08 10.28
CA LEU A 169 -10.30 3.49 10.07
C LEU A 169 -11.58 3.95 10.77
N ALA A 170 -12.66 3.15 10.74
CA ALA A 170 -13.91 3.45 11.44
C ALA A 170 -13.67 3.64 12.94
N ARG A 171 -12.99 2.68 13.59
CA ARG A 171 -12.56 2.78 15.00
C ARG A 171 -11.78 4.07 15.27
N ARG A 172 -10.81 4.38 14.39
CA ARG A 172 -9.99 5.59 14.57
C ARG A 172 -10.82 6.86 14.51
N LEU A 173 -11.76 6.94 13.59
CA LEU A 173 -12.69 8.07 13.45
C LEU A 173 -13.52 8.29 14.71
N GLU A 174 -14.10 7.21 15.25
CA GLU A 174 -14.89 7.30 16.51
C GLU A 174 -14.02 7.80 17.68
N ILE A 175 -12.78 7.33 17.79
CA ILE A 175 -11.82 7.80 18.82
C ILE A 175 -11.52 9.29 18.67
N GLU A 176 -11.41 9.79 17.44
CA GLU A 176 -11.12 11.20 17.16
C GLU A 176 -12.36 12.12 17.21
N GLY A 177 -13.51 11.59 17.62
CA GLY A 177 -14.75 12.35 17.80
C GLY A 177 -15.54 12.54 16.50
N GLY A 178 -15.30 11.75 15.48
CA GLY A 178 -16.20 11.54 14.36
C GLY A 178 -17.32 10.58 14.75
N LYS A 179 -18.27 10.36 13.85
CA LYS A 179 -19.33 9.35 13.96
C LYS A 179 -19.53 8.68 12.61
N VAL A 180 -19.29 7.39 12.54
CA VAL A 180 -19.53 6.59 11.33
C VAL A 180 -21.05 6.40 11.16
N GLU A 181 -21.65 7.07 10.17
CA GLU A 181 -23.09 6.98 9.92
C GLU A 181 -23.51 5.59 9.42
N ALA A 182 -22.66 4.97 8.60
CA ALA A 182 -22.77 3.57 8.25
C ALA A 182 -21.44 3.02 7.72
N LEU A 183 -21.17 1.76 8.03
CA LEU A 183 -20.16 0.93 7.37
C LEU A 183 -20.91 -0.04 6.45
N VAL A 184 -20.66 0.07 5.15
CA VAL A 184 -21.33 -0.73 4.12
C VAL A 184 -20.36 -1.77 3.59
N VAL A 185 -20.59 -3.04 3.90
CA VAL A 185 -19.85 -4.14 3.27
C VAL A 185 -20.38 -4.31 1.85
N ASN A 186 -19.51 -4.06 0.87
CA ASN A 186 -19.88 -4.14 -0.54
C ASN A 186 -20.18 -5.60 -0.92
N GLU A 187 -21.37 -5.86 -1.45
CA GLU A 187 -21.82 -7.22 -1.82
C GLU A 187 -20.88 -7.96 -2.77
N GLU A 188 -20.22 -7.22 -3.67
CA GLU A 188 -19.32 -7.77 -4.68
C GLU A 188 -17.91 -8.08 -4.14
N SER A 189 -17.58 -7.66 -2.93
CA SER A 189 -16.23 -7.75 -2.38
C SER A 189 -15.82 -9.15 -1.93
N GLY A 190 -16.78 -9.98 -1.56
CA GLY A 190 -16.51 -11.25 -0.88
C GLY A 190 -15.92 -11.09 0.54
N PHE A 191 -15.85 -9.87 1.06
CA PHE A 191 -15.34 -9.59 2.40
C PHE A 191 -16.30 -10.11 3.48
N VAL A 192 -15.75 -10.91 4.40
CA VAL A 192 -16.49 -11.46 5.53
C VAL A 192 -15.96 -10.83 6.82
N LEU A 193 -16.89 -10.33 7.64
CA LEU A 193 -16.56 -9.78 8.96
C LEU A 193 -16.11 -10.91 9.89
N ASN A 194 -14.81 -10.94 10.20
CA ASN A 194 -14.23 -11.87 11.15
C ASN A 194 -14.49 -11.44 12.60
N LYS A 195 -14.00 -12.20 13.58
CA LYS A 195 -14.18 -11.92 14.99
C LYS A 195 -13.64 -10.54 15.40
N GLU A 196 -12.45 -10.16 14.97
CA GLU A 196 -11.85 -8.86 15.25
C GLU A 196 -12.70 -7.70 14.69
N CYS A 197 -13.23 -7.87 13.47
CA CYS A 197 -14.13 -6.88 12.88
C CYS A 197 -15.41 -6.71 13.71
N ARG A 198 -16.00 -7.81 14.20
CA ARG A 198 -17.23 -7.77 15.00
C ARG A 198 -16.98 -7.15 16.38
N GLU A 199 -15.85 -7.41 17.01
CA GLU A 199 -15.44 -6.76 18.24
C GLU A 199 -15.35 -5.23 18.07
N ILE A 200 -14.73 -4.75 16.98
CA ILE A 200 -14.68 -3.30 16.69
C ILE A 200 -16.10 -2.72 16.50
N ILE A 201 -16.97 -3.44 15.78
CA ILE A 201 -18.34 -3.00 15.53
C ILE A 201 -19.13 -2.86 16.85
N GLU A 202 -19.02 -3.84 17.72
CA GLU A 202 -19.70 -3.86 19.02
C GLU A 202 -19.15 -2.79 19.97
N ASP A 203 -17.82 -2.67 20.09
CA ASP A 203 -17.16 -1.73 21.02
C ASP A 203 -17.43 -0.27 20.66
N PHE A 204 -17.63 0.05 19.40
CA PHE A 204 -17.83 1.42 18.91
C PHE A 204 -19.26 1.69 18.40
N ASP A 205 -20.20 0.75 18.61
CA ASP A 205 -21.61 0.86 18.16
C ASP A 205 -21.74 1.29 16.69
N ILE A 206 -20.93 0.67 15.81
CA ILE A 206 -20.90 1.02 14.40
C ILE A 206 -22.10 0.43 13.68
N ASN A 207 -22.90 1.28 13.04
CA ASN A 207 -24.01 0.85 12.19
C ASN A 207 -23.49 0.16 10.93
N VAL A 208 -23.74 -1.14 10.79
CA VAL A 208 -23.24 -1.96 9.66
C VAL A 208 -24.38 -2.41 8.75
N ILE A 209 -24.12 -2.30 7.45
CA ILE A 209 -24.95 -2.93 6.39
C ILE A 209 -24.08 -4.00 5.76
N GLU A 210 -24.34 -5.27 6.12
CA GLU A 210 -23.46 -6.41 5.78
C GLU A 210 -23.45 -6.76 4.28
N ARG A 211 -24.51 -6.37 3.54
CA ARG A 211 -24.58 -6.56 2.09
C ARG A 211 -25.21 -5.34 1.44
N GLY A 212 -24.40 -4.34 1.18
CA GLY A 212 -24.85 -3.09 0.63
C GLY A 212 -24.38 -2.85 -0.80
N LYS A 213 -25.24 -2.22 -1.61
CA LYS A 213 -24.89 -1.73 -2.93
C LYS A 213 -25.16 -0.25 -3.01
N ILE A 214 -24.12 0.54 -3.23
CA ILE A 214 -24.27 1.98 -3.43
C ILE A 214 -24.97 2.23 -4.77
N LEU A 215 -26.06 2.95 -4.74
CA LEU A 215 -26.84 3.31 -5.94
C LEU A 215 -26.47 4.71 -6.43
N GLU A 216 -26.29 5.67 -5.51
CA GLU A 216 -26.04 7.06 -5.86
C GLU A 216 -25.39 7.82 -4.70
N LEU A 217 -24.46 8.71 -5.04
CA LEU A 217 -23.97 9.74 -4.15
C LEU A 217 -24.68 11.07 -4.48
N GLN A 218 -25.15 11.77 -3.46
CA GLN A 218 -25.89 13.02 -3.61
C GLN A 218 -25.17 14.15 -2.86
N GLY A 219 -25.34 15.37 -3.37
CA GLY A 219 -24.72 16.55 -2.78
C GLY A 219 -24.85 17.77 -3.67
N SER A 220 -24.24 18.87 -3.26
CA SER A 220 -24.09 20.07 -4.10
C SER A 220 -22.64 20.27 -4.54
N LYS A 221 -21.79 20.79 -3.67
CA LYS A 221 -20.33 20.86 -3.86
C LYS A 221 -19.64 19.68 -3.17
N ARG A 222 -20.14 19.31 -2.00
CA ARG A 222 -19.66 18.20 -1.18
C ARG A 222 -20.77 17.14 -1.09
N VAL A 223 -20.37 15.87 -0.96
CA VAL A 223 -21.31 14.78 -0.71
C VAL A 223 -22.04 15.03 0.61
N ASN A 224 -23.34 14.81 0.63
CA ASN A 224 -24.19 15.00 1.81
C ASN A 224 -25.19 13.88 2.05
N ASN A 225 -25.29 12.93 1.13
CA ASN A 225 -26.15 11.76 1.25
C ASN A 225 -25.66 10.62 0.37
N VAL A 226 -25.82 9.40 0.86
CA VAL A 226 -25.60 8.16 0.14
C VAL A 226 -26.92 7.42 0.03
N LYS A 227 -27.32 7.13 -1.21
CA LYS A 227 -28.44 6.24 -1.49
C LYS A 227 -27.90 4.86 -1.77
N LEU A 228 -28.34 3.85 -1.03
CA LEU A 228 -27.89 2.47 -1.18
C LEU A 228 -29.06 1.49 -1.11
N LEU A 229 -28.85 0.29 -1.65
CA LEU A 229 -29.72 -0.87 -1.47
C LEU A 229 -29.08 -1.76 -0.41
N ASP A 230 -29.83 -2.05 0.62
CA ASP A 230 -29.55 -3.12 1.57
C ASP A 230 -30.13 -4.41 0.99
N ILE A 231 -29.24 -5.33 0.60
CA ILE A 231 -29.66 -6.53 -0.14
C ILE A 231 -30.31 -7.57 0.77
N GLU A 232 -30.03 -7.53 2.05
CA GLU A 232 -30.64 -8.49 3.00
C GLU A 232 -32.12 -8.16 3.26
N THR A 233 -32.43 -6.87 3.32
CA THR A 233 -33.81 -6.40 3.58
C THR A 233 -34.57 -5.99 2.33
N ASP A 234 -33.90 -5.91 1.17
CA ASP A 234 -34.38 -5.35 -0.10
C ASP A 234 -34.88 -3.90 0.04
N GLU A 235 -34.30 -3.15 0.96
CA GLU A 235 -34.69 -1.77 1.25
C GLU A 235 -33.70 -0.77 0.65
N ILE A 236 -34.26 0.31 0.09
CA ILE A 236 -33.46 1.48 -0.31
C ILE A 236 -33.32 2.42 0.89
N LYS A 237 -32.08 2.61 1.33
CA LYS A 237 -31.72 3.50 2.44
C LYS A 237 -31.10 4.79 1.91
N ASN A 238 -31.42 5.92 2.57
CA ASN A 238 -30.78 7.21 2.35
C ASN A 238 -30.05 7.60 3.63
N ILE A 239 -28.73 7.67 3.57
CA ILE A 239 -27.89 7.94 4.73
C ILE A 239 -27.24 9.32 4.57
N LYS A 240 -27.58 10.24 5.47
CA LYS A 240 -26.96 11.56 5.51
C LYS A 240 -25.50 11.40 5.96
N CYS A 241 -24.60 12.09 5.29
CA CYS A 241 -23.18 12.07 5.59
C CYS A 241 -22.52 13.38 5.21
N ASP A 242 -21.28 13.59 5.61
CA ASP A 242 -20.45 14.71 5.14
C ASP A 242 -19.27 14.24 4.31
N SER A 243 -19.05 12.93 4.26
CA SER A 243 -17.96 12.30 3.52
C SER A 243 -18.26 10.84 3.21
N VAL A 244 -17.53 10.29 2.23
CA VAL A 244 -17.55 8.87 1.88
C VAL A 244 -16.12 8.36 1.79
N PHE A 245 -15.82 7.28 2.50
CA PHE A 245 -14.51 6.64 2.46
C PHE A 245 -14.60 5.30 1.76
N LEU A 246 -13.73 5.08 0.77
CA LEU A 246 -13.79 3.96 -0.14
C LEU A 246 -12.64 2.98 0.12
N SER A 247 -12.99 1.74 0.46
CA SER A 247 -12.11 0.60 0.41
C SER A 247 -12.58 -0.32 -0.72
N VAL A 248 -12.12 -0.10 -1.94
CA VAL A 248 -12.68 -0.74 -3.14
C VAL A 248 -11.63 -1.52 -3.96
N GLY A 249 -10.49 -1.82 -3.34
CA GLY A 249 -9.41 -2.59 -3.92
C GLY A 249 -8.18 -1.75 -4.27
N TYR A 250 -7.19 -2.41 -4.87
CA TYR A 250 -5.87 -1.86 -5.12
C TYR A 250 -5.39 -2.19 -6.52
N TYR A 251 -4.41 -1.42 -7.01
CA TYR A 251 -3.62 -1.71 -8.19
C TYR A 251 -2.16 -1.79 -7.83
N PRO A 252 -1.40 -2.79 -8.31
CA PRO A 252 0.04 -2.82 -8.15
C PRO A 252 0.67 -1.62 -8.87
N GLU A 253 1.66 -0.97 -8.23
CA GLU A 253 2.34 0.19 -8.80
C GLU A 253 3.44 -0.27 -9.77
N LEU A 254 3.02 -0.59 -10.99
CA LEU A 254 3.87 -1.05 -12.10
C LEU A 254 4.09 0.03 -13.17
N GLY A 255 3.68 1.27 -12.92
CA GLY A 255 3.75 2.36 -13.87
C GLY A 255 5.14 2.61 -14.44
N ILE A 256 6.18 2.43 -13.61
CA ILE A 256 7.59 2.67 -13.96
C ILE A 256 8.23 1.55 -14.79
N VAL A 257 7.59 0.40 -14.91
CA VAL A 257 8.09 -0.81 -15.58
C VAL A 257 7.25 -1.21 -16.81
N LYS A 258 6.42 -0.31 -17.33
CA LYS A 258 5.55 -0.57 -18.48
C LYS A 258 6.30 -1.02 -19.74
N GLU A 259 7.55 -0.59 -19.88
CA GLU A 259 8.41 -0.93 -21.04
C GLU A 259 9.02 -2.34 -20.90
N LEU A 260 8.91 -3.02 -19.74
CA LEU A 260 9.59 -4.29 -19.47
C LEU A 260 8.80 -5.55 -19.91
N ASN A 261 7.56 -5.40 -20.35
CA ASN A 261 6.69 -6.54 -20.72
C ASN A 261 6.68 -7.66 -19.67
N LEU A 262 6.52 -7.29 -18.38
CA LEU A 262 6.46 -8.26 -17.28
C LEU A 262 5.27 -9.20 -17.46
N GLU A 263 5.49 -10.49 -17.26
CA GLU A 263 4.41 -11.47 -17.29
C GLU A 263 3.52 -11.32 -16.07
N LEU A 264 2.21 -11.23 -16.32
CA LEU A 264 1.18 -11.18 -15.31
C LEU A 264 0.35 -12.47 -15.32
N ASN A 265 -0.23 -12.81 -14.20
CA ASN A 265 -1.25 -13.83 -14.10
C ASN A 265 -2.54 -13.28 -14.72
N GLU A 266 -3.10 -14.00 -15.69
CA GLU A 266 -4.28 -13.56 -16.45
C GLU A 266 -5.55 -13.38 -15.60
N VAL A 267 -5.65 -14.10 -14.48
CA VAL A 267 -6.83 -14.08 -13.62
C VAL A 267 -6.72 -13.00 -12.54
N SER A 268 -5.56 -12.92 -11.88
CA SER A 268 -5.35 -12.05 -10.71
C SER A 268 -4.63 -10.74 -11.03
N ASN A 269 -4.11 -10.57 -12.26
CA ASN A 269 -3.23 -9.45 -12.64
C ASN A 269 -2.01 -9.26 -11.74
N THR A 270 -1.61 -10.31 -11.01
CA THR A 270 -0.40 -10.32 -10.19
C THR A 270 0.82 -10.65 -11.03
N LEU A 271 2.00 -10.21 -10.59
CA LEU A 271 3.26 -10.58 -11.23
C LEU A 271 3.48 -12.10 -11.16
N LYS A 272 3.88 -12.72 -12.29
CA LYS A 272 4.41 -14.07 -12.27
C LYS A 272 5.84 -14.03 -11.76
N LEU A 273 6.10 -14.68 -10.64
CA LEU A 273 7.39 -14.69 -9.97
C LEU A 273 7.91 -16.12 -9.81
N LYS A 274 9.22 -16.23 -9.89
CA LYS A 274 9.95 -17.43 -9.49
C LYS A 274 11.03 -17.01 -8.49
N GLU A 275 10.92 -17.44 -7.24
CA GLU A 275 11.83 -17.00 -6.18
C GLU A 275 11.96 -15.46 -6.12
N TYR A 276 10.82 -14.75 -6.18
CA TYR A 276 10.72 -13.29 -6.26
C TYR A 276 11.26 -12.64 -7.54
N GLU A 277 11.90 -13.37 -8.45
CA GLU A 277 12.33 -12.85 -9.75
C GLU A 277 11.15 -12.80 -10.73
N THR A 278 11.04 -11.68 -11.45
CA THR A 278 10.03 -11.49 -12.50
C THR A 278 10.40 -12.27 -13.76
N SER A 279 9.58 -12.16 -14.81
CA SER A 279 9.92 -12.71 -16.14
C SER A 279 11.15 -12.06 -16.79
N VAL A 280 11.64 -10.94 -16.24
CA VAL A 280 12.85 -10.24 -16.73
C VAL A 280 14.00 -10.49 -15.78
N GLU A 281 15.06 -11.10 -16.30
CA GLU A 281 16.23 -11.52 -15.55
C GLU A 281 16.88 -10.40 -14.73
N GLY A 282 17.09 -10.65 -13.43
CA GLY A 282 17.68 -9.71 -12.48
C GLY A 282 16.77 -8.57 -12.07
N ILE A 283 15.45 -8.70 -12.31
CA ILE A 283 14.42 -7.82 -11.77
C ILE A 283 13.54 -8.63 -10.85
N PHE A 284 13.60 -8.32 -9.56
CA PHE A 284 12.84 -8.93 -8.48
C PHE A 284 11.70 -8.02 -8.04
N ALA A 285 10.70 -8.57 -7.34
CA ALA A 285 9.62 -7.79 -6.77
C ALA A 285 9.21 -8.32 -5.40
N CYS A 286 8.79 -7.43 -4.48
CA CYS A 286 8.33 -7.80 -3.14
C CYS A 286 7.34 -6.80 -2.56
N GLY A 287 6.61 -7.24 -1.54
CA GLY A 287 5.57 -6.45 -0.88
C GLY A 287 4.33 -6.29 -1.76
N ASN A 288 3.54 -5.27 -1.48
CA ASN A 288 2.20 -5.13 -2.08
C ASN A 288 2.15 -5.09 -3.61
N VAL A 289 3.24 -4.81 -4.29
CA VAL A 289 3.30 -4.81 -5.77
C VAL A 289 3.09 -6.21 -6.36
N ILE A 290 3.33 -7.28 -5.59
CA ILE A 290 3.21 -8.65 -6.09
C ILE A 290 1.80 -9.24 -5.92
N TYR A 291 0.97 -8.65 -5.03
CA TYR A 291 -0.32 -9.22 -4.64
C TYR A 291 -1.52 -8.68 -5.43
N GLY A 292 -1.35 -7.65 -6.26
CA GLY A 292 -2.42 -7.08 -7.07
C GLY A 292 -3.63 -6.65 -6.23
N ASP A 293 -4.82 -7.12 -6.62
CA ASP A 293 -6.06 -6.82 -5.90
C ASP A 293 -6.14 -7.46 -4.50
N SER A 294 -5.35 -8.52 -4.27
CA SER A 294 -5.24 -9.22 -2.98
C SER A 294 -4.23 -8.57 -2.04
N CYS A 295 -3.79 -7.35 -2.34
CA CYS A 295 -2.90 -6.55 -1.49
C CYS A 295 -3.50 -6.35 -0.12
N MET A 296 -3.10 -7.15 0.87
CA MET A 296 -3.90 -7.21 2.06
C MET A 296 -3.16 -7.24 3.36
N ASP A 297 -2.19 -8.07 3.55
CA ASP A 297 -1.67 -8.25 4.88
C ASP A 297 -0.21 -7.85 4.93
N PHE A 298 0.06 -6.77 5.67
CA PHE A 298 1.41 -6.33 6.00
C PHE A 298 2.16 -7.37 6.89
N GLU A 299 1.51 -8.46 7.23
CA GLU A 299 2.08 -9.56 8.00
C GLU A 299 3.09 -10.38 7.19
N ASP A 300 2.89 -10.49 5.85
CA ASP A 300 3.80 -11.19 4.95
C ASP A 300 4.84 -10.23 4.39
N ILE A 301 5.95 -10.09 5.10
CA ILE A 301 7.06 -9.22 4.68
C ILE A 301 8.01 -10.00 3.78
N ASP A 302 7.72 -10.02 2.50
CA ASP A 302 8.52 -10.72 1.47
C ASP A 302 9.86 -10.06 1.17
N GLY A 303 10.09 -8.86 1.72
CA GLY A 303 11.30 -8.11 1.42
C GLY A 303 12.59 -8.87 1.75
N SER A 304 12.64 -9.54 2.90
CA SER A 304 13.83 -10.30 3.28
C SER A 304 14.14 -11.43 2.31
N ASP A 305 13.13 -12.17 1.87
CA ASP A 305 13.34 -13.25 0.91
C ASP A 305 13.74 -12.71 -0.46
N ALA A 306 13.10 -11.67 -0.96
CA ALA A 306 13.50 -11.02 -2.21
C ALA A 306 14.95 -10.49 -2.14
N GLY A 307 15.34 -9.88 -1.01
CA GLY A 307 16.71 -9.44 -0.77
C GLY A 307 17.73 -10.59 -0.80
N LYS A 308 17.38 -11.74 -0.22
CA LYS A 308 18.20 -12.95 -0.22
C LYS A 308 18.39 -13.54 -1.64
N PHE A 309 17.30 -13.67 -2.40
CA PHE A 309 17.38 -14.19 -3.77
C PHE A 309 18.13 -13.23 -4.70
N ALA A 310 17.88 -11.92 -4.60
CA ALA A 310 18.62 -10.92 -5.35
C ALA A 310 20.12 -10.94 -5.03
N SER A 311 20.50 -11.13 -3.74
CA SER A 311 21.90 -11.24 -3.34
C SER A 311 22.57 -12.47 -3.96
N LYS A 312 21.89 -13.61 -3.95
CA LYS A 312 22.37 -14.85 -4.59
C LYS A 312 22.56 -14.66 -6.09
N TYR A 313 21.62 -13.98 -6.76
CA TYR A 313 21.73 -13.66 -8.18
C TYR A 313 22.98 -12.80 -8.46
N ILE A 314 23.22 -11.75 -7.68
CA ILE A 314 24.39 -10.86 -7.83
C ILE A 314 25.69 -11.63 -7.60
N GLN A 315 25.80 -12.41 -6.53
CA GLN A 315 26.99 -13.20 -6.18
C GLN A 315 27.36 -14.21 -7.26
N ASN A 316 26.39 -14.89 -7.85
CA ASN A 316 26.61 -15.82 -8.95
C ASN A 316 27.18 -15.15 -10.20
N ARG A 317 26.91 -13.86 -10.44
CA ARG A 317 27.44 -13.11 -11.59
C ARG A 317 28.81 -12.48 -11.37
N ILE A 318 29.19 -12.27 -10.12
CA ILE A 318 30.55 -11.79 -9.77
C ILE A 318 31.57 -12.91 -9.87
N ASN A 319 31.14 -14.17 -9.66
CA ASN A 319 32.02 -15.36 -9.66
C ASN A 319 32.21 -15.97 -11.07
N TYR A 320 31.69 -15.36 -12.12
CA TYR A 320 31.91 -15.67 -13.52
C TYR A 320 32.55 -14.46 -14.24
#